data_b5a2876e7e4d472b6c90c5ff94bbd1e0
#
_entry.id   b5a2876e7e4d472b6c90c5ff94bbd1e0
#
_cell.length_a   1.000
_cell.length_b   1.000
_cell.length_c   1.000
_cell.angle_alpha   90.00
_cell.angle_beta   90.00
_cell.angle_gamma   90.00
#
_symmetry.space_group_name_H-M   'P 1'
#
loop_
_entity.id
_entity.type
_entity.pdbx_description
1 polymer ?
#
loop_
_entity_poly.entity_id
_entity_poly.type
_entity_poly.pdbx_seq_one_letter_code
_entity_poly.pdbx_strand_id
1 'polypeptide(L)'
;MPTATFLSNATVNITQGVTTTDLSDQCRAVTVTVGVDPLESTAMGDTGHRFVSGLQSVEVTLEMFLSYGATEVEGVLSSCVGTGTTTLTISPSGTTESATNPEYVITNCMLENFTPIASTVGELAMVTATFTGGTWVRDVT
;
A
#
# COMPACT_ATOMS: atom_id res chain seq x y z
N MET A 1 -28.40 -3.59 1.29
CA MET A 1 -28.24 -2.95 -0.02
C MET A 1 -26.77 -2.70 -0.29
N PRO A 2 -26.23 -3.14 -1.43
CA PRO A 2 -24.83 -2.84 -1.75
C PRO A 2 -24.62 -1.35 -1.95
N THR A 3 -23.48 -0.86 -1.49
CA THR A 3 -23.11 0.54 -1.59
C THR A 3 -21.88 0.67 -2.46
N ALA A 4 -21.96 1.49 -3.50
CA ALA A 4 -20.80 1.82 -4.32
C ALA A 4 -19.92 2.83 -3.55
N THR A 5 -18.60 2.67 -3.68
CA THR A 5 -17.65 3.53 -2.99
C THR A 5 -16.99 4.48 -3.99
N PHE A 6 -17.00 5.76 -3.65
CA PHE A 6 -16.28 6.79 -4.40
C PHE A 6 -15.16 7.32 -3.50
N LEU A 7 -13.92 7.06 -3.89
CA LEU A 7 -12.76 7.45 -3.08
C LEU A 7 -12.30 8.84 -3.47
N SER A 8 -12.62 9.82 -2.65
CA SER A 8 -12.17 11.20 -2.84
C SER A 8 -11.31 11.70 -1.67
N ASN A 9 -11.25 10.93 -0.58
CA ASN A 9 -10.58 11.36 0.65
C ASN A 9 -9.80 10.20 1.27
N ALA A 10 -9.23 9.35 0.45
CA ALA A 10 -8.40 8.24 0.94
C ALA A 10 -7.15 8.78 1.63
N THR A 11 -6.71 8.08 2.66
CA THR A 11 -5.53 8.45 3.45
C THR A 11 -4.39 7.50 3.14
N VAL A 12 -3.22 8.06 2.87
CA VAL A 12 -1.98 7.30 2.63
C VAL A 12 -0.89 7.87 3.53
N ASN A 13 -0.45 7.07 4.50
CA ASN A 13 0.64 7.43 5.39
C ASN A 13 1.79 6.44 5.21
N ILE A 14 3.01 6.96 5.13
CA ILE A 14 4.23 6.16 5.01
C ILE A 14 5.08 6.40 6.25
N THR A 15 5.44 5.32 6.94
CA THR A 15 6.29 5.36 8.11
C THR A 15 7.61 4.67 7.81
N GLN A 16 8.71 5.41 7.95
CA GLN A 16 10.06 4.88 7.83
C GLN A 16 10.81 5.20 9.11
N GLY A 17 11.19 4.17 9.85
CA GLY A 17 11.79 4.33 11.18
C GLY A 17 10.77 4.93 12.15
N VAL A 18 11.06 6.11 12.68
CA VAL A 18 10.16 6.81 13.62
C VAL A 18 9.40 7.96 12.94
N THR A 19 9.60 8.16 11.66
CA THR A 19 9.01 9.28 10.92
C THR A 19 7.82 8.80 10.10
N THR A 20 6.67 9.41 10.33
CA THR A 20 5.45 9.17 9.54
C THR A 20 5.13 10.40 8.73
N THR A 21 4.91 10.21 7.44
CA THR A 21 4.58 11.28 6.51
C THR A 21 3.25 10.98 5.83
N ASP A 22 2.36 11.96 5.83
CA ASP A 22 1.08 11.88 5.16
C ASP A 22 1.25 12.42 3.72
N LEU A 23 1.09 11.53 2.74
CA LEU A 23 1.19 11.89 1.33
C LEU A 23 -0.17 11.84 0.63
N SER A 24 -1.25 11.87 1.39
CA SER A 24 -2.60 11.74 0.85
C SER A 24 -2.95 12.82 -0.17
N ASP A 25 -2.50 14.04 0.07
CA ASP A 25 -2.80 15.19 -0.80
C ASP A 25 -2.05 15.16 -2.13
N GLN A 26 -1.07 14.29 -2.26
CA GLN A 26 -0.26 14.15 -3.47
C GLN A 26 -0.56 12.83 -4.20
N CYS A 27 -1.32 11.94 -3.57
CA CYS A 27 -1.63 10.64 -4.12
C CYS A 27 -2.86 10.74 -5.03
N ARG A 28 -2.69 10.34 -6.28
CA ARG A 28 -3.78 10.33 -7.25
C ARG A 28 -4.50 9.00 -7.28
N ALA A 29 -3.77 7.90 -7.11
CA ALA A 29 -4.34 6.57 -7.15
C ALA A 29 -3.58 5.66 -6.20
N VAL A 30 -4.30 4.77 -5.54
CA VAL A 30 -3.73 3.76 -4.66
C VAL A 30 -4.40 2.43 -4.93
N THR A 31 -3.58 1.38 -5.05
CA THR A 31 -4.07 0.01 -5.22
C THR A 31 -3.35 -0.86 -4.20
N VAL A 32 -4.13 -1.52 -3.35
CA VAL A 32 -3.60 -2.44 -2.35
C VAL A 32 -4.10 -3.84 -2.69
N THR A 33 -3.18 -4.75 -2.95
CA THR A 33 -3.49 -6.14 -3.22
C THR A 33 -2.91 -6.99 -2.10
N VAL A 34 -3.78 -7.72 -1.42
CA VAL A 34 -3.38 -8.56 -0.28
C VAL A 34 -3.83 -9.99 -0.54
N GLY A 35 -3.05 -10.94 -0.05
CA GLY A 35 -3.38 -12.33 -0.22
C GLY A 35 -2.51 -13.22 0.65
N VAL A 36 -2.64 -14.50 0.44
CA VAL A 36 -1.80 -15.51 1.08
C VAL A 36 -1.44 -16.56 0.04
N ASP A 37 -0.30 -17.20 0.20
CA ASP A 37 0.08 -18.31 -0.67
C ASP A 37 -0.77 -19.52 -0.29
N PRO A 38 -1.50 -20.12 -1.26
CA PRO A 38 -2.23 -21.36 -0.98
C PRO A 38 -1.27 -22.55 -1.00
N LEU A 39 -1.31 -23.34 0.06
CA LEU A 39 -0.55 -24.58 0.12
C LEU A 39 -1.51 -25.76 0.05
N GLU A 40 -1.31 -26.63 -0.93
CA GLU A 40 -2.21 -27.77 -1.12
C GLU A 40 -1.97 -28.83 -0.06
N SER A 41 -3.04 -29.24 0.59
CA SER A 41 -3.03 -30.27 1.64
C SER A 41 -3.96 -31.42 1.31
N THR A 42 -4.27 -31.62 0.02
CA THR A 42 -5.13 -32.70 -0.43
C THR A 42 -4.53 -34.07 -0.09
N ALA A 43 -5.33 -34.92 0.50
CA ALA A 43 -4.90 -36.25 0.92
C ALA A 43 -5.82 -37.31 0.32
N MET A 44 -5.43 -38.57 0.51
CA MET A 44 -6.25 -39.69 0.05
C MET A 44 -7.59 -39.69 0.78
N GLY A 45 -8.66 -39.87 0.01
CA GLY A 45 -10.01 -39.84 0.54
C GLY A 45 -10.71 -38.49 0.36
N ASP A 46 -9.94 -37.44 0.03
CA ASP A 46 -10.54 -36.14 -0.28
C ASP A 46 -11.24 -36.21 -1.64
N THR A 47 -12.41 -35.59 -1.74
CA THR A 47 -13.18 -35.54 -2.98
C THR A 47 -12.92 -34.24 -3.75
N GLY A 48 -12.17 -33.31 -3.17
CA GLY A 48 -11.78 -32.06 -3.82
C GLY A 48 -10.43 -31.62 -3.33
N HIS A 49 -9.88 -30.60 -3.96
CA HIS A 49 -8.61 -30.04 -3.54
C HIS A 49 -8.77 -29.26 -2.24
N ARG A 50 -7.85 -29.42 -1.31
CA ARG A 50 -7.82 -28.72 -0.04
C ARG A 50 -6.57 -27.87 0.05
N PHE A 51 -6.73 -26.64 0.58
CA PHE A 51 -5.63 -25.70 0.70
C PHE A 51 -5.56 -25.14 2.11
N VAL A 52 -4.35 -24.87 2.57
CA VAL A 52 -4.09 -24.14 3.80
C VAL A 52 -3.32 -22.86 3.47
N SER A 53 -3.42 -21.86 4.34
CA SER A 53 -2.72 -20.59 4.16
C SER A 53 -1.23 -20.73 4.36
N GLY A 54 -0.45 -20.20 3.44
CA GLY A 54 0.99 -20.06 3.57
C GLY A 54 1.35 -18.64 4.01
N LEU A 55 2.41 -18.10 3.41
CA LEU A 55 2.85 -16.76 3.73
C LEU A 55 1.92 -15.70 3.13
N GLN A 56 1.79 -14.56 3.81
CA GLN A 56 1.05 -13.44 3.28
C GLN A 56 1.81 -12.79 2.13
N SER A 57 1.07 -12.33 1.14
CA SER A 57 1.61 -11.55 0.03
C SER A 57 0.91 -10.20 -0.04
N VAL A 58 1.70 -9.16 -0.24
CA VAL A 58 1.20 -7.79 -0.31
C VAL A 58 1.88 -7.07 -1.45
N GLU A 59 1.09 -6.32 -2.21
CA GLU A 59 1.60 -5.41 -3.21
C GLU A 59 0.79 -4.13 -3.15
N VAL A 60 1.47 -2.98 -3.03
CA VAL A 60 0.84 -1.68 -3.00
C VAL A 60 1.43 -0.83 -4.11
N THR A 61 0.58 -0.31 -4.97
CA THR A 61 0.98 0.60 -6.04
C THR A 61 0.38 1.98 -5.76
N LEU A 62 1.25 2.98 -5.67
CA LEU A 62 0.87 4.37 -5.47
C LEU A 62 1.22 5.17 -6.70
N GLU A 63 0.25 5.93 -7.21
CA GLU A 63 0.47 6.89 -8.28
C GLU A 63 0.31 8.27 -7.69
N MET A 64 1.37 9.05 -7.71
CA MET A 64 1.44 10.32 -7.01
C MET A 64 2.00 11.42 -7.89
N PHE A 65 1.63 12.66 -7.61
CA PHE A 65 2.28 13.81 -8.20
C PHE A 65 3.66 13.96 -7.57
N LEU A 66 4.66 14.16 -8.41
CA LEU A 66 6.05 14.25 -7.96
C LEU A 66 6.31 15.62 -7.34
N SER A 67 6.94 15.61 -6.17
CA SER A 67 7.36 16.82 -5.47
C SER A 67 8.69 16.56 -4.77
N TYR A 68 9.43 17.62 -4.52
CA TYR A 68 10.78 17.52 -3.97
C TYR A 68 10.88 18.26 -2.64
N GLY A 69 11.54 17.63 -1.66
CA GLY A 69 11.72 18.17 -0.32
C GLY A 69 11.83 17.04 0.69
N ALA A 70 12.24 17.34 1.90
CA ALA A 70 12.48 16.32 2.92
C ALA A 70 11.20 15.57 3.33
N THR A 71 10.04 16.25 3.29
CA THR A 71 8.75 15.67 3.64
C THR A 71 7.85 15.49 2.40
N GLU A 72 8.41 15.66 1.22
CA GLU A 72 7.69 15.51 -0.03
C GLU A 72 7.87 14.11 -0.61
N VAL A 73 7.19 13.83 -1.73
CA VAL A 73 7.14 12.49 -2.31
C VAL A 73 8.54 11.93 -2.58
N GLU A 74 9.39 12.69 -3.27
CA GLU A 74 10.73 12.21 -3.63
C GLU A 74 11.57 11.93 -2.37
N GLY A 75 11.59 12.86 -1.42
CA GLY A 75 12.39 12.71 -0.21
C GLY A 75 11.97 11.51 0.63
N VAL A 76 10.67 11.28 0.77
CA VAL A 76 10.14 10.16 1.53
C VAL A 76 10.39 8.83 0.82
N LEU A 77 10.10 8.75 -0.47
CA LEU A 77 10.26 7.50 -1.22
C LEU A 77 11.72 7.10 -1.35
N SER A 78 12.64 8.05 -1.51
CA SER A 78 14.06 7.73 -1.63
C SER A 78 14.60 7.08 -0.35
N SER A 79 14.06 7.42 0.80
CA SER A 79 14.45 6.80 2.07
C SER A 79 13.91 5.40 2.25
N CYS A 80 12.90 5.03 1.45
CA CYS A 80 12.25 3.71 1.56
C CYS A 80 12.83 2.68 0.61
N VAL A 81 13.55 3.10 -0.44
CA VAL A 81 14.05 2.18 -1.47
C VAL A 81 15.01 1.16 -0.86
N GLY A 82 14.70 -0.12 -1.06
CA GLY A 82 15.55 -1.21 -0.60
C GLY A 82 15.53 -1.46 0.91
N THR A 83 14.72 -0.72 1.65
CA THR A 83 14.63 -0.86 3.12
C THR A 83 13.36 -1.62 3.47
N GLY A 84 13.49 -2.83 3.98
CA GLY A 84 12.37 -3.73 4.26
C GLY A 84 11.68 -3.47 5.60
N THR A 85 11.65 -2.23 6.07
CA THR A 85 11.06 -1.86 7.37
C THR A 85 10.02 -0.76 7.25
N THR A 86 9.53 -0.51 6.03
CA THR A 86 8.54 0.53 5.79
C THR A 86 7.16 0.05 6.22
N THR A 87 6.40 0.93 6.86
CA THR A 87 5.01 0.68 7.22
C THR A 87 4.11 1.61 6.41
N LEU A 88 3.10 1.05 5.77
CA LEU A 88 2.09 1.80 5.05
C LEU A 88 0.77 1.69 5.79
N THR A 89 0.09 2.83 5.95
CA THR A 89 -1.23 2.89 6.55
C THR A 89 -2.16 3.55 5.55
N ILE A 90 -3.12 2.79 5.05
CA ILE A 90 -3.99 3.23 3.96
C ILE A 90 -5.44 2.99 4.35
N SER A 91 -6.26 4.02 4.25
CA SER A 91 -7.70 3.91 4.50
C SER A 91 -8.49 4.60 3.39
N PRO A 92 -9.72 4.14 3.10
CA PRO A 92 -10.52 4.73 2.04
C PRO A 92 -11.06 6.11 2.38
N SER A 93 -11.02 6.52 3.63
CA SER A 93 -11.50 7.83 4.08
C SER A 93 -10.60 8.35 5.19
N GLY A 94 -10.52 9.68 5.31
CA GLY A 94 -9.78 10.33 6.39
C GLY A 94 -10.48 10.33 7.75
N THR A 95 -11.63 9.67 7.86
CA THR A 95 -12.34 9.55 9.14
C THR A 95 -11.76 8.42 9.99
N THR A 96 -12.25 8.32 11.23
CA THR A 96 -11.80 7.25 12.13
C THR A 96 -12.13 5.88 11.54
N GLU A 97 -11.23 4.94 11.71
CA GLU A 97 -11.39 3.58 11.21
C GLU A 97 -12.61 2.90 11.83
N SER A 98 -13.30 2.11 11.00
CA SER A 98 -14.50 1.39 11.40
C SER A 98 -14.75 0.25 10.42
N ALA A 99 -15.80 -0.52 10.64
CA ALA A 99 -16.15 -1.61 9.74
C ALA A 99 -16.48 -1.13 8.32
N THR A 100 -16.91 0.12 8.17
CA THR A 100 -17.21 0.73 6.87
C THR A 100 -16.07 1.62 6.35
N ASN A 101 -15.03 1.82 7.17
CA ASN A 101 -13.82 2.56 6.80
C ASN A 101 -12.60 1.83 7.34
N PRO A 102 -12.30 0.63 6.80
CA PRO A 102 -11.19 -0.14 7.32
C PRO A 102 -9.85 0.48 6.94
N GLU A 103 -8.92 0.43 7.86
CA GLU A 103 -7.55 0.84 7.64
C GLU A 103 -6.69 -0.40 7.39
N TYR A 104 -5.94 -0.39 6.30
CA TYR A 104 -4.99 -1.46 6.02
C TYR A 104 -3.61 -1.02 6.44
N VAL A 105 -3.06 -1.75 7.40
CA VAL A 105 -1.71 -1.51 7.91
C VAL A 105 -0.79 -2.58 7.33
N ILE A 106 0.21 -2.17 6.57
CA ILE A 106 1.15 -3.06 5.92
C ILE A 106 2.51 -2.80 6.55
N THR A 107 3.06 -3.82 7.21
CA THR A 107 4.29 -3.71 7.99
C THR A 107 5.43 -4.46 7.30
N ASN A 108 6.63 -3.89 7.35
CA ASN A 108 7.84 -4.50 6.79
C ASN A 108 7.77 -4.71 5.27
N CYS A 109 7.13 -3.78 4.57
CA CYS A 109 7.17 -3.77 3.12
C CYS A 109 8.41 -3.02 2.63
N MET A 110 8.73 -3.21 1.37
CA MET A 110 9.91 -2.61 0.75
C MET A 110 9.49 -1.88 -0.53
N LEU A 111 9.97 -0.67 -0.70
CA LEU A 111 9.80 0.02 -1.97
C LEU A 111 10.71 -0.64 -3.01
N GLU A 112 10.10 -1.27 -3.98
CA GLU A 112 10.82 -2.01 -5.01
C GLU A 112 11.48 -1.09 -6.02
N ASN A 113 10.70 -0.12 -6.52
CA ASN A 113 11.22 0.89 -7.43
C ASN A 113 10.33 2.13 -7.44
N PHE A 114 10.90 3.26 -7.85
CA PHE A 114 10.15 4.45 -8.19
C PHE A 114 11.00 5.29 -9.14
N THR A 115 10.37 6.23 -9.83
CA THR A 115 11.05 7.09 -10.79
C THR A 115 11.19 8.49 -10.19
N PRO A 116 12.37 8.85 -9.64
CA PRO A 116 12.50 10.13 -8.92
C PRO A 116 12.53 11.36 -9.84
N ILE A 117 12.81 11.16 -11.13
CA ILE A 117 12.81 12.24 -12.11
C ILE A 117 12.10 11.73 -13.36
N ALA A 118 10.90 12.25 -13.60
CA ALA A 118 10.11 11.89 -14.78
C ALA A 118 9.14 13.01 -15.07
N SER A 119 9.34 13.70 -16.18
CA SER A 119 8.50 14.83 -16.54
C SER A 119 8.66 15.19 -18.00
N THR A 120 7.60 15.74 -18.58
CA THR A 120 7.61 16.33 -19.91
C THR A 120 7.26 17.81 -19.76
N VAL A 121 7.92 18.66 -20.51
CA VAL A 121 7.68 20.12 -20.47
C VAL A 121 6.19 20.38 -20.73
N GLY A 122 5.57 21.15 -19.83
CA GLY A 122 4.16 21.49 -19.92
C GLY A 122 3.20 20.52 -19.26
N GLU A 123 3.72 19.46 -18.64
CA GLU A 123 2.90 18.47 -17.93
C GLU A 123 3.29 18.39 -16.47
N LEU A 124 2.35 17.95 -15.63
CA LEU A 124 2.63 17.70 -14.23
C LEU A 124 3.48 16.43 -14.11
N ALA A 125 4.52 16.52 -13.30
CA ALA A 125 5.37 15.35 -13.04
C ALA A 125 4.62 14.36 -12.17
N MET A 126 4.70 13.08 -12.52
CA MET A 126 4.05 11.98 -11.78
C MET A 126 5.04 10.86 -11.55
N VAL A 127 4.80 10.11 -10.49
CA VAL A 127 5.61 8.96 -10.13
C VAL A 127 4.71 7.81 -9.74
N THR A 128 5.11 6.60 -10.13
CA THR A 128 4.47 5.37 -9.69
C THR A 128 5.44 4.62 -8.81
N ALA A 129 5.03 4.32 -7.58
CA ALA A 129 5.85 3.60 -6.62
C ALA A 129 5.18 2.26 -6.29
N THR A 130 5.96 1.19 -6.28
CA THR A 130 5.47 -0.14 -5.96
C THR A 130 6.17 -0.65 -4.71
N PHE A 131 5.37 -0.91 -3.68
CA PHE A 131 5.82 -1.55 -2.44
C PHE A 131 5.45 -3.02 -2.48
N THR A 132 6.34 -3.87 -2.04
CA THR A 132 6.12 -5.31 -2.07
C THR A 132 6.56 -5.95 -0.76
N GLY A 133 5.92 -7.07 -0.43
CA GLY A 133 6.26 -7.86 0.75
C GLY A 133 5.64 -7.36 2.04
N GLY A 134 6.03 -7.96 3.14
CA GLY A 134 5.53 -7.62 4.47
C GLY A 134 4.26 -8.37 4.84
N THR A 135 3.65 -7.93 5.92
CA THR A 135 2.39 -8.49 6.42
C THR A 135 1.34 -7.39 6.47
N TRP A 136 0.08 -7.80 6.36
CA TRP A 136 -1.03 -6.86 6.36
C TRP A 136 -2.04 -7.18 7.44
N VAL A 137 -2.68 -6.13 7.96
CA VAL A 137 -3.76 -6.25 8.94
C VAL A 137 -4.88 -5.31 8.52
N ARG A 138 -6.11 -5.79 8.60
CA ARG A 138 -7.29 -4.95 8.42
C ARG A 138 -7.72 -4.44 9.79
N ASP A 139 -7.59 -3.14 9.99
CA ASP A 139 -7.91 -2.49 11.26
C ASP A 139 -9.23 -1.75 11.14
N VAL A 140 -10.13 -1.99 12.08
CA VAL A 140 -11.46 -1.35 12.12
C VAL A 140 -11.74 -0.67 13.47
N THR A 141 -10.72 -0.55 14.32
CA THR A 141 -10.87 0.05 15.66
C THR A 141 -9.88 1.18 15.92
#